data_a1c674355edcf494f076aeec04685973
#
_entry.id   a1c674355edcf494f076aeec04685973
#
_cell.length_a   1.000
_cell.length_b   1.000
_cell.length_c   1.000
_cell.angle_alpha   90.00
_cell.angle_beta   90.00
_cell.angle_gamma   90.00
#
_symmetry.space_group_name_H-M   'P 1'
#
loop_
_entity.id
_entity.type
_entity.pdbx_description
1 polymer ?
#
loop_
_entity_poly.entity_id
_entity_poly.type
_entity_poly.pdbx_seq_one_letter_code
_entity_poly.pdbx_strand_id
1 'polypeptide(L)'
;MRPLEAAIATTAAAVDGSYGIPFLRAQGVAWAKGLYHALFVASAIEQTIIADPQQLTPFDQTVQRFFVSMLPALQVAMLATKLYGLRLALWLSAILPLALSYAVGMVDGFVERSIRRYSGGRESATLYHRAKYAIAGVVGLWLFTYICVPIPLELQGGSWVAAGVIGVLARLQWKYYKKYV
;
A
#
# COMPACT_ATOMS: atom_id res chain seq x y z
N MET A 1 -21.29 -5.32 -3.37
CA MET A 1 -20.76 -4.47 -4.47
C MET A 1 -20.68 -2.99 -4.09
N ARG A 2 -21.76 -2.34 -3.61
CA ARG A 2 -21.76 -0.90 -3.22
C ARG A 2 -20.55 -0.42 -2.39
N PRO A 3 -20.09 -1.11 -1.30
CA PRO A 3 -18.96 -0.61 -0.52
C PRO A 3 -17.63 -0.65 -1.30
N LEU A 4 -17.47 -1.60 -2.20
CA LEU A 4 -16.25 -1.72 -3.01
C LEU A 4 -16.20 -0.67 -4.12
N GLU A 5 -17.34 -0.39 -4.76
CA GLU A 5 -17.47 0.69 -5.75
C GLU A 5 -17.24 2.06 -5.11
N ALA A 6 -17.78 2.29 -3.89
CA ALA A 6 -17.50 3.49 -3.12
C ALA A 6 -16.02 3.61 -2.78
N ALA A 7 -15.37 2.52 -2.38
CA ALA A 7 -13.93 2.50 -2.09
C ALA A 7 -13.09 2.80 -3.34
N ILE A 8 -13.49 2.31 -4.52
CA ILE A 8 -12.83 2.63 -5.79
C ILE A 8 -13.01 4.11 -6.12
N ALA A 9 -14.21 4.63 -6.01
CA ALA A 9 -14.51 6.04 -6.31
C ALA A 9 -13.74 7.00 -5.39
N THR A 10 -13.71 6.75 -4.08
CA THR A 10 -12.95 7.55 -3.12
C THR A 10 -11.45 7.43 -3.33
N THR A 11 -10.94 6.23 -3.65
CA THR A 11 -9.52 6.03 -3.94
C THR A 11 -9.13 6.71 -5.25
N ALA A 12 -9.97 6.65 -6.28
CA ALA A 12 -9.73 7.36 -7.54
C ALA A 12 -9.73 8.88 -7.35
N ALA A 13 -10.69 9.41 -6.56
CA ALA A 13 -10.72 10.83 -6.20
C ALA A 13 -9.49 11.24 -5.39
N ALA A 14 -9.00 10.38 -4.48
CA ALA A 14 -7.76 10.63 -3.75
C ALA A 14 -6.54 10.65 -4.68
N VAL A 15 -6.48 9.78 -5.68
CA VAL A 15 -5.43 9.81 -6.72
C VAL A 15 -5.52 11.09 -7.55
N ASP A 16 -6.73 11.57 -7.86
CA ASP A 16 -6.94 12.81 -8.60
C ASP A 16 -6.63 14.08 -7.77
N GLY A 17 -7.00 14.08 -6.48
CA GLY A 17 -6.80 15.19 -5.56
C GLY A 17 -5.44 15.19 -4.86
N SER A 18 -4.78 14.06 -4.79
CA SER A 18 -3.51 13.93 -4.09
C SER A 18 -2.37 14.59 -4.86
N TYR A 19 -1.83 15.64 -4.29
CA TYR A 19 -0.56 16.25 -4.67
C TYR A 19 -0.53 16.97 -6.03
N GLY A 20 -1.60 17.04 -6.80
CA GLY A 20 -1.60 17.69 -8.13
C GLY A 20 -0.54 17.12 -9.08
N ILE A 21 -0.06 15.90 -8.84
CA ILE A 21 1.00 15.29 -9.63
C ILE A 21 0.36 14.38 -10.70
N PRO A 22 0.30 14.81 -11.96
CA PRO A 22 -0.29 14.02 -13.07
C PRO A 22 0.35 12.65 -13.22
N PHE A 23 1.61 12.52 -12.81
CA PHE A 23 2.38 11.28 -12.83
C PHE A 23 1.75 10.19 -11.95
N LEU A 24 1.33 10.51 -10.72
CA LEU A 24 0.75 9.51 -9.79
C LEU A 24 -0.60 8.99 -10.29
N ARG A 25 -1.41 9.88 -10.90
CA ARG A 25 -2.66 9.49 -11.54
C ARG A 25 -2.41 8.51 -12.69
N ALA A 26 -1.49 8.86 -13.59
CA ALA A 26 -1.13 8.00 -14.71
C ALA A 26 -0.61 6.63 -14.24
N GLN A 27 0.24 6.61 -13.22
CA GLN A 27 0.76 5.38 -12.61
C GLN A 27 -0.36 4.54 -11.98
N GLY A 28 -1.26 5.13 -11.18
CA GLY A 28 -2.37 4.42 -10.54
C GLY A 28 -3.28 3.72 -11.55
N VAL A 29 -3.63 4.43 -12.63
CA VAL A 29 -4.44 3.88 -13.71
C VAL A 29 -3.65 2.79 -14.47
N ALA A 30 -2.35 3.00 -14.72
CA ALA A 30 -1.50 2.01 -15.39
C ALA A 30 -1.39 0.72 -14.58
N TRP A 31 -1.17 0.81 -13.27
CA TRP A 31 -1.10 -0.35 -12.38
C TRP A 31 -2.44 -1.10 -12.30
N ALA A 32 -3.55 -0.36 -12.17
CA ALA A 32 -4.89 -0.96 -12.14
C ALA A 32 -5.19 -1.71 -13.45
N LYS A 33 -4.89 -1.09 -14.60
CA LYS A 33 -5.05 -1.71 -15.92
C LYS A 33 -4.12 -2.90 -16.11
N GLY A 34 -2.85 -2.77 -15.72
CA GLY A 34 -1.85 -3.84 -15.84
C GLY A 34 -2.22 -5.08 -15.03
N LEU A 35 -2.62 -4.92 -13.77
CA LEU A 35 -3.08 -6.02 -12.92
C LEU A 35 -4.37 -6.65 -13.47
N TYR A 36 -5.32 -5.85 -13.90
CA TYR A 36 -6.56 -6.34 -14.49
C TYR A 36 -6.27 -7.15 -15.76
N HIS A 37 -5.46 -6.60 -16.67
CA HIS A 37 -5.07 -7.28 -17.89
C HIS A 37 -4.35 -8.61 -17.62
N ALA A 38 -3.39 -8.63 -16.68
CA ALA A 38 -2.65 -9.84 -16.33
C ALA A 38 -3.55 -10.95 -15.75
N LEU A 39 -4.53 -10.58 -14.91
CA LEU A 39 -5.35 -11.56 -14.20
C LEU A 39 -6.60 -12.00 -14.98
N PHE A 40 -7.21 -11.13 -15.77
CA PHE A 40 -8.52 -11.42 -16.41
C PHE A 40 -8.49 -11.43 -17.93
N VAL A 41 -7.65 -10.62 -18.56
CA VAL A 41 -7.53 -10.57 -20.01
C VAL A 41 -6.52 -11.62 -20.52
N ALA A 42 -5.30 -11.64 -19.97
CA ALA A 42 -4.27 -12.59 -20.37
C ALA A 42 -4.62 -14.05 -20.02
N SER A 43 -5.44 -14.26 -18.96
CA SER A 43 -5.97 -15.57 -18.61
C SER A 43 -7.18 -16.02 -19.47
N ALA A 44 -7.59 -15.19 -20.41
CA ALA A 44 -8.79 -15.41 -21.26
C ALA A 44 -10.13 -15.54 -20.50
N ILE A 45 -10.18 -15.28 -19.18
CA ILE A 45 -11.40 -15.38 -18.37
C ILE A 45 -12.48 -14.42 -18.91
N GLU A 46 -12.10 -13.17 -19.17
CA GLU A 46 -13.02 -12.17 -19.70
C GLU A 46 -13.57 -12.55 -21.07
N GLN A 47 -12.69 -13.03 -21.95
CA GLN A 47 -13.08 -13.47 -23.30
C GLN A 47 -14.01 -14.68 -23.26
N THR A 48 -13.76 -15.64 -22.38
CA THR A 48 -14.61 -16.82 -22.21
C THR A 48 -16.01 -16.45 -21.71
N ILE A 49 -16.14 -15.47 -20.84
CA ILE A 49 -17.43 -15.02 -20.29
C ILE A 49 -18.26 -14.32 -21.38
N ILE A 50 -17.63 -13.52 -22.24
CA ILE A 50 -18.30 -12.68 -23.26
C ILE A 50 -18.54 -13.46 -24.56
N ALA A 51 -17.85 -14.58 -24.81
CA ALA A 51 -17.94 -15.34 -26.04
C ALA A 51 -19.36 -15.84 -26.34
N ASP A 52 -19.75 -15.85 -27.62
CA ASP A 52 -21.04 -16.38 -28.07
C ASP A 52 -21.08 -17.90 -27.85
N PRO A 53 -22.02 -18.42 -27.05
CA PRO A 53 -22.12 -19.86 -26.78
C PRO A 53 -22.28 -20.73 -28.03
N GLN A 54 -22.84 -20.17 -29.12
CA GLN A 54 -23.05 -20.91 -30.35
C GLN A 54 -21.77 -21.18 -31.14
N GLN A 55 -20.70 -20.41 -30.89
CA GLN A 55 -19.41 -20.53 -31.58
C GLN A 55 -18.39 -21.36 -30.79
N LEU A 56 -18.74 -21.76 -29.57
CA LEU A 56 -17.86 -22.48 -28.67
C LEU A 56 -17.97 -24.01 -28.85
N THR A 57 -16.85 -24.68 -28.62
CA THR A 57 -16.84 -26.16 -28.53
C THR A 57 -17.64 -26.62 -27.30
N PRO A 58 -18.13 -27.88 -27.27
CA PRO A 58 -18.86 -28.39 -26.10
C PRO A 58 -18.06 -28.30 -24.78
N PHE A 59 -16.74 -28.42 -24.86
CA PHE A 59 -15.84 -28.24 -23.72
C PHE A 59 -15.83 -26.77 -23.26
N ASP A 60 -15.64 -25.84 -24.20
CA ASP A 60 -15.61 -24.40 -23.89
C ASP A 60 -16.93 -23.91 -23.34
N GLN A 61 -18.06 -24.42 -23.82
CA GLN A 61 -19.38 -24.13 -23.24
C GLN A 61 -19.49 -24.57 -21.78
N THR A 62 -18.88 -25.70 -21.41
CA THR A 62 -18.86 -26.18 -20.01
C THR A 62 -18.02 -25.26 -19.15
N VAL A 63 -16.86 -24.84 -19.65
CA VAL A 63 -15.98 -23.87 -18.98
C VAL A 63 -16.69 -22.52 -18.82
N GLN A 64 -17.35 -22.04 -19.87
CA GLN A 64 -18.12 -20.80 -19.82
C GLN A 64 -19.22 -20.86 -18.77
N ARG A 65 -20.02 -21.96 -18.72
CA ARG A 65 -21.06 -22.14 -17.70
C ARG A 65 -20.49 -22.09 -16.28
N PHE A 66 -19.32 -22.67 -16.06
CA PHE A 66 -18.63 -22.59 -14.78
C PHE A 66 -18.30 -21.15 -14.40
N PHE A 67 -17.69 -20.36 -15.31
CA PHE A 67 -17.39 -18.96 -15.06
C PHE A 67 -18.63 -18.10 -14.88
N VAL A 68 -19.68 -18.35 -15.65
CA VAL A 68 -20.97 -17.65 -15.53
C VAL A 68 -21.63 -17.96 -14.17
N SER A 69 -21.55 -19.19 -13.68
CA SER A 69 -22.06 -19.53 -12.35
C SER A 69 -21.32 -18.81 -11.21
N MET A 70 -20.03 -18.51 -11.42
CA MET A 70 -19.18 -17.74 -10.50
C MET A 70 -19.14 -16.22 -10.78
N LEU A 71 -19.96 -15.74 -11.70
CA LEU A 71 -19.95 -14.34 -12.16
C LEU A 71 -19.98 -13.31 -11.00
N PRO A 72 -20.80 -13.47 -9.93
CA PRO A 72 -20.81 -12.52 -8.83
C PRO A 72 -19.46 -12.44 -8.10
N ALA A 73 -18.80 -13.59 -7.88
CA ALA A 73 -17.48 -13.65 -7.25
C ALA A 73 -16.38 -13.06 -8.16
N LEU A 74 -16.45 -13.34 -9.46
CA LEU A 74 -15.53 -12.79 -10.46
C LEU A 74 -15.68 -11.26 -10.57
N GLN A 75 -16.88 -10.72 -10.54
CA GLN A 75 -17.09 -9.27 -10.53
C GLN A 75 -16.46 -8.61 -9.31
N VAL A 76 -16.62 -9.20 -8.12
CA VAL A 76 -15.96 -8.72 -6.90
C VAL A 76 -14.44 -8.78 -7.06
N ALA A 77 -13.89 -9.87 -7.60
CA ALA A 77 -12.45 -10.01 -7.82
C ALA A 77 -11.91 -8.97 -8.83
N MET A 78 -12.64 -8.73 -9.92
CA MET A 78 -12.30 -7.71 -10.92
C MET A 78 -12.27 -6.29 -10.32
N LEU A 79 -13.29 -5.94 -9.52
CA LEU A 79 -13.36 -4.66 -8.82
C LEU A 79 -12.24 -4.53 -7.77
N ALA A 80 -12.01 -5.59 -6.99
CA ALA A 80 -10.92 -5.63 -6.01
C ALA A 80 -9.56 -5.42 -6.67
N THR A 81 -9.29 -6.07 -7.80
CA THR A 81 -8.03 -5.91 -8.55
C THR A 81 -7.80 -4.46 -8.98
N LYS A 82 -8.84 -3.79 -9.49
CA LYS A 82 -8.77 -2.36 -9.84
C LYS A 82 -8.48 -1.49 -8.61
N LEU A 83 -9.13 -1.77 -7.48
CA LEU A 83 -8.89 -1.08 -6.20
C LEU A 83 -7.46 -1.27 -5.72
N TYR A 84 -6.93 -2.50 -5.76
CA TYR A 84 -5.55 -2.78 -5.37
C TYR A 84 -4.54 -2.03 -6.23
N GLY A 85 -4.74 -1.98 -7.55
CA GLY A 85 -3.86 -1.21 -8.43
C GLY A 85 -3.80 0.27 -8.09
N LEU A 86 -4.95 0.90 -7.84
CA LEU A 86 -5.04 2.29 -7.40
C LEU A 86 -4.36 2.51 -6.04
N ARG A 87 -4.58 1.60 -5.07
CA ARG A 87 -4.00 1.68 -3.74
C ARG A 87 -2.48 1.53 -3.74
N LEU A 88 -1.94 0.66 -4.59
CA LEU A 88 -0.48 0.54 -4.74
C LEU A 88 0.16 1.84 -5.20
N ALA A 89 -0.44 2.55 -6.13
CA ALA A 89 0.09 3.84 -6.58
C ALA A 89 0.10 4.89 -5.46
N LEU A 90 -0.99 4.97 -4.69
CA LEU A 90 -1.06 5.88 -3.54
C LEU A 90 -0.06 5.48 -2.45
N TRP A 91 0.12 4.19 -2.21
CA TRP A 91 1.10 3.71 -1.25
C TRP A 91 2.53 4.10 -1.65
N LEU A 92 2.88 3.96 -2.93
CA LEU A 92 4.17 4.42 -3.45
C LEU A 92 4.39 5.92 -3.22
N SER A 93 3.33 6.73 -3.37
CA SER A 93 3.41 8.18 -3.10
C SER A 93 3.69 8.50 -1.63
N ALA A 94 3.22 7.66 -0.71
CA ALA A 94 3.45 7.84 0.73
C ALA A 94 4.86 7.45 1.18
N ILE A 95 5.62 6.71 0.38
CA ILE A 95 7.01 6.33 0.71
C ILE A 95 7.88 7.57 0.92
N LEU A 96 7.72 8.60 0.09
CA LEU A 96 8.54 9.81 0.16
C LEU A 96 8.40 10.55 1.49
N PRO A 97 7.20 10.93 1.97
CA PRO A 97 7.06 11.57 3.29
C PRO A 97 7.50 10.67 4.44
N LEU A 98 7.29 9.35 4.36
CA LEU A 98 7.77 8.41 5.39
C LEU A 98 9.30 8.35 5.43
N ALA A 99 9.96 8.29 4.27
CA ALA A 99 11.42 8.29 4.16
C ALA A 99 12.03 9.62 4.65
N LEU A 100 11.43 10.75 4.30
CA LEU A 100 11.87 12.05 4.77
C LEU A 100 11.73 12.18 6.29
N SER A 101 10.61 11.75 6.85
CA SER A 101 10.39 11.77 8.30
C SER A 101 11.39 10.86 9.04
N TYR A 102 11.67 9.67 8.49
CA TYR A 102 12.71 8.78 9.01
C TYR A 102 14.09 9.46 8.96
N ALA A 103 14.45 10.09 7.86
CA ALA A 103 15.74 10.78 7.70
C ALA A 103 15.90 11.93 8.69
N VAL A 104 14.88 12.76 8.87
CA VAL A 104 14.89 13.85 9.86
C VAL A 104 15.05 13.30 11.27
N GLY A 105 14.25 12.28 11.64
CA GLY A 105 14.37 11.62 12.95
C GLY A 105 15.74 10.97 13.16
N MET A 106 16.34 10.41 12.13
CA MET A 106 17.70 9.86 12.16
C MET A 106 18.75 10.93 12.47
N VAL A 107 18.70 12.07 11.76
CA VAL A 107 19.64 13.19 11.99
C VAL A 107 19.52 13.71 13.42
N ASP A 108 18.29 13.97 13.88
CA ASP A 108 18.04 14.44 15.25
C ASP A 108 18.52 13.44 16.31
N GLY A 109 18.27 12.14 16.07
CA GLY A 109 18.77 11.05 16.92
C GLY A 109 20.29 10.99 17.00
N PHE A 110 21.00 11.23 15.89
CA PHE A 110 22.47 11.31 15.89
C PHE A 110 23.00 12.50 16.67
N VAL A 111 22.37 13.66 16.53
CA VAL A 111 22.73 14.87 17.30
C VAL A 111 22.57 14.60 18.80
N GLU A 112 21.41 14.09 19.22
CA GLU A 112 21.17 13.75 20.62
C GLU A 112 22.13 12.68 21.16
N ARG A 113 22.50 11.70 20.32
CA ARG A 113 23.52 10.72 20.67
C ARG A 113 24.86 11.37 20.92
N SER A 114 25.28 12.30 20.07
CA SER A 114 26.55 13.01 20.23
C SER A 114 26.57 13.79 21.53
N ILE A 115 25.51 14.56 21.82
CA ILE A 115 25.39 15.31 23.10
C ILE A 115 25.46 14.37 24.30
N ARG A 116 24.77 13.22 24.24
CA ARG A 116 24.79 12.24 25.34
C ARG A 116 26.17 11.64 25.58
N ARG A 117 26.92 11.36 24.51
CA ARG A 117 28.30 10.84 24.64
C ARG A 117 29.20 11.81 25.36
N TYR A 118 29.06 13.11 25.10
CA TYR A 118 29.83 14.13 25.83
C TYR A 118 29.41 14.27 27.30
N SER A 119 28.14 14.02 27.61
CA SER A 119 27.61 14.09 29.00
C SER A 119 27.71 12.77 29.77
N GLY A 120 28.38 11.74 29.27
CA GLY A 120 28.57 10.45 29.96
C GLY A 120 27.28 9.62 30.11
N GLY A 121 26.27 9.87 29.30
CA GLY A 121 24.97 9.22 29.39
C GLY A 121 25.00 7.73 28.99
N ARG A 122 24.15 6.94 29.67
CA ARG A 122 24.06 5.49 29.52
C ARG A 122 23.48 5.09 28.16
N GLU A 123 24.10 4.16 27.45
CA GLU A 123 23.58 3.58 26.19
C GLU A 123 22.69 2.37 26.47
N SER A 124 21.52 2.28 25.80
CA SER A 124 20.58 1.17 25.95
C SER A 124 20.32 0.48 24.62
N ALA A 125 20.93 -0.68 24.41
CA ALA A 125 20.72 -1.51 23.24
C ALA A 125 19.25 -1.98 23.10
N THR A 126 18.57 -2.20 24.20
CA THR A 126 17.18 -2.65 24.22
C THR A 126 16.23 -1.62 23.58
N LEU A 127 16.43 -0.33 23.84
CA LEU A 127 15.62 0.74 23.23
C LEU A 127 15.83 0.85 21.73
N TYR A 128 17.05 0.64 21.25
CA TYR A 128 17.35 0.58 19.82
C TYR A 128 16.53 -0.52 19.11
N HIS A 129 16.58 -1.75 19.63
CA HIS A 129 15.87 -2.88 19.03
C HIS A 129 14.34 -2.70 19.09
N ARG A 130 13.80 -2.20 20.22
CA ARG A 130 12.37 -1.91 20.35
C ARG A 130 11.91 -0.86 19.34
N ALA A 131 12.65 0.24 19.18
CA ALA A 131 12.32 1.27 18.21
C ALA A 131 12.38 0.72 16.76
N LYS A 132 13.38 -0.08 16.42
CA LYS A 132 13.51 -0.73 15.11
C LYS A 132 12.29 -1.62 14.80
N TYR A 133 11.90 -2.49 15.73
CA TYR A 133 10.74 -3.36 15.53
C TYR A 133 9.42 -2.58 15.54
N ALA A 134 9.31 -1.52 16.33
CA ALA A 134 8.15 -0.65 16.33
C ALA A 134 7.97 0.07 14.98
N ILE A 135 9.05 0.56 14.34
CA ILE A 135 8.99 1.12 12.99
C ILE A 135 8.48 0.10 11.99
N ALA A 136 9.06 -1.12 12.00
CA ALA A 136 8.61 -2.19 11.12
C ALA A 136 7.14 -2.56 11.36
N GLY A 137 6.71 -2.59 12.62
CA GLY A 137 5.31 -2.83 13.01
C GLY A 137 4.36 -1.73 12.52
N VAL A 138 4.72 -0.46 12.68
CA VAL A 138 3.91 0.68 12.19
C VAL A 138 3.77 0.64 10.67
N VAL A 139 4.87 0.45 9.95
CA VAL A 139 4.85 0.36 8.48
C VAL A 139 4.04 -0.85 8.02
N GLY A 140 4.26 -2.02 8.65
CA GLY A 140 3.55 -3.25 8.31
C GLY A 140 2.05 -3.16 8.60
N LEU A 141 1.65 -2.64 9.77
CA LEU A 141 0.26 -2.45 10.13
C LEU A 141 -0.44 -1.45 9.21
N TRP A 142 0.21 -0.32 8.91
CA TRP A 142 -0.32 0.69 8.00
C TRP A 142 -0.51 0.12 6.59
N LEU A 143 0.49 -0.60 6.06
CA LEU A 143 0.43 -1.26 4.77
C LEU A 143 -0.69 -2.31 4.73
N PHE A 144 -0.73 -3.20 5.74
CA PHE A 144 -1.75 -4.24 5.83
C PHE A 144 -3.16 -3.66 5.89
N THR A 145 -3.39 -2.68 6.76
CA THR A 145 -4.70 -2.04 6.90
C THR A 145 -5.12 -1.38 5.57
N TYR A 146 -4.20 -0.68 4.93
CA TYR A 146 -4.51 0.04 3.70
C TYR A 146 -4.77 -0.88 2.51
N ILE A 147 -4.03 -1.98 2.38
CA ILE A 147 -4.20 -2.93 1.27
C ILE A 147 -5.40 -3.85 1.51
N CYS A 148 -5.53 -4.40 2.73
CA CYS A 148 -6.47 -5.49 2.99
C CYS A 148 -7.89 -5.03 3.32
N VAL A 149 -8.07 -3.82 3.87
CA VAL A 149 -9.39 -3.36 4.32
C VAL A 149 -10.14 -2.65 3.18
N PRO A 150 -11.26 -3.20 2.66
CA PRO A 150 -11.99 -2.66 1.51
C PRO A 150 -12.94 -1.51 1.91
N ILE A 151 -12.50 -0.59 2.76
CA ILE A 151 -13.24 0.62 3.13
C ILE A 151 -12.58 1.87 2.56
N PRO A 152 -13.35 2.95 2.34
CA PRO A 152 -12.79 4.22 1.94
C PRO A 152 -11.94 4.77 3.08
N LEU A 153 -10.61 4.65 2.94
CA LEU A 153 -9.64 5.19 3.89
C LEU A 153 -9.03 6.45 3.31
N GLU A 154 -9.10 7.54 4.06
CA GLU A 154 -8.36 8.75 3.75
C GLU A 154 -6.87 8.50 3.99
N LEU A 155 -6.15 8.23 2.91
CA LEU A 155 -4.72 7.92 2.97
C LEU A 155 -3.89 9.09 3.48
N GLN A 156 -4.28 10.33 3.14
CA GLN A 156 -3.51 11.52 3.46
C GLN A 156 -3.36 11.70 4.98
N GLY A 157 -4.47 11.69 5.73
CA GLY A 157 -4.41 11.82 7.19
C GLY A 157 -3.61 10.71 7.85
N GLY A 158 -3.85 9.46 7.45
CA GLY A 158 -3.15 8.30 8.01
C GLY A 158 -1.65 8.29 7.72
N SER A 159 -1.22 8.70 6.53
CA SER A 159 0.20 8.74 6.16
C SER A 159 0.97 9.83 6.92
N TRP A 160 0.37 10.98 7.21
CA TRP A 160 1.00 12.02 8.03
C TRP A 160 1.17 11.57 9.49
N VAL A 161 0.17 10.90 10.05
CA VAL A 161 0.27 10.32 11.40
C VAL A 161 1.38 9.26 11.44
N ALA A 162 1.39 8.33 10.48
CA ALA A 162 2.43 7.31 10.37
C ALA A 162 3.83 7.94 10.21
N ALA A 163 3.97 8.99 9.40
CA ALA A 163 5.22 9.71 9.22
C ALA A 163 5.70 10.34 10.55
N GLY A 164 4.82 11.01 11.28
CA GLY A 164 5.14 11.57 12.60
C GLY A 164 5.64 10.51 13.57
N VAL A 165 4.93 9.38 13.68
CA VAL A 165 5.33 8.26 14.54
C VAL A 165 6.67 7.68 14.13
N ILE A 166 6.91 7.48 12.82
CA ILE A 166 8.17 6.96 12.29
C ILE A 166 9.32 7.91 12.59
N GLY A 167 9.12 9.23 12.45
CA GLY A 167 10.14 10.23 12.79
C GLY A 167 10.57 10.16 14.25
N VAL A 168 9.61 10.09 15.18
CA VAL A 168 9.90 9.94 16.61
C VAL A 168 10.61 8.63 16.92
N LEU A 169 10.16 7.52 16.33
CA LEU A 169 10.78 6.21 16.52
C LEU A 169 12.18 6.16 15.92
N ALA A 170 12.41 6.77 14.75
CA ALA A 170 13.72 6.90 14.13
C ALA A 170 14.68 7.70 15.04
N ARG A 171 14.23 8.85 15.57
CA ARG A 171 15.00 9.60 16.55
C ARG A 171 15.40 8.73 17.75
N LEU A 172 14.46 7.98 18.34
CA LEU A 172 14.76 7.07 19.45
C LEU A 172 15.74 5.97 19.03
N GLN A 173 15.56 5.37 17.85
CA GLN A 173 16.43 4.33 17.33
C GLN A 173 17.88 4.82 17.22
N TRP A 174 18.10 5.96 16.57
CA TRP A 174 19.46 6.48 16.34
C TRP A 174 20.08 7.11 17.58
N LYS A 175 19.27 7.66 18.48
CA LYS A 175 19.71 8.14 19.79
C LYS A 175 20.35 7.03 20.64
N TYR A 176 19.86 5.78 20.55
CA TYR A 176 20.33 4.63 21.32
C TYR A 176 21.15 3.64 20.48
N TYR A 177 21.53 4.03 19.27
CA TYR A 177 22.38 3.20 18.42
C TYR A 177 23.76 2.98 19.06
N LYS A 178 24.09 1.72 19.33
CA LYS A 178 25.38 1.31 19.87
C LYS A 178 26.28 0.86 18.73
N LYS A 179 27.38 1.59 18.48
CA LYS A 179 28.43 1.13 17.59
C LYS A 179 29.33 0.21 18.42
N TYR A 180 29.29 -1.08 18.13
CA TYR A 180 30.33 -1.97 18.60
C TYR A 180 31.61 -1.62 17.85
N VAL A 181 32.58 -1.08 18.55
CA VAL A 181 33.97 -0.95 18.12
C VAL A 181 34.72 -2.13 18.68
#